data_c807e02053100368a61fee78a8007a24
#
_entry.id   c807e02053100368a61fee78a8007a24
#
_cell.length_a   1.000
_cell.length_b   1.000
_cell.length_c   1.000
_cell.angle_alpha   90.00
_cell.angle_beta   90.00
_cell.angle_gamma   90.00
#
_symmetry.space_group_name_H-M   'P 1'
#
loop_
_entity.id
_entity.type
_entity.pdbx_description
1 polymer ?
#
loop_
_entity_poly.entity_id
_entity_poly.type
_entity_poly.pdbx_seq_one_letter_code
_entity_poly.pdbx_strand_id
1 'polypeptide(L)'
;MSSTVQQVPGLTRTDLQRHDLGIPGRAVIQNRVDVAPDAPFIRHKHPGDEIIYVLEGSLEYHVDGQPPATLNAGDVLFIPAEAIHAVKNVSGESASELATYVVEKGKPFLVVVE
;
A
#
# COMPACT_ATOMS: atom_id res chain seq x y z
N MET A 1 -2.41 -15.19 11.67
CA MET A 1 -2.31 -14.21 12.76
C MET A 1 -1.96 -12.84 12.18
N SER A 2 -2.64 -11.83 12.64
CA SER A 2 -2.40 -10.48 12.13
C SER A 2 -1.97 -9.56 13.26
N SER A 3 -1.24 -8.52 12.90
CA SER A 3 -0.86 -7.45 13.83
C SER A 3 -1.15 -6.10 13.19
N THR A 4 -1.51 -5.13 14.02
CA THR A 4 -1.83 -3.79 13.58
C THR A 4 -0.73 -2.84 14.02
N VAL A 5 -0.18 -2.09 13.08
CA VAL A 5 0.83 -1.09 13.33
C VAL A 5 0.37 0.24 12.75
N GLN A 6 0.18 1.22 13.62
CA GLN A 6 -0.13 2.58 13.18
C GLN A 6 1.19 3.31 12.92
N GLN A 7 1.50 3.54 11.64
CA GLN A 7 2.77 4.15 11.25
C GLN A 7 2.77 5.66 11.50
N VAL A 8 1.65 6.31 11.24
CA VAL A 8 1.43 7.73 11.47
C VAL A 8 -0.05 7.93 11.81
N PRO A 9 -0.43 9.04 12.45
CA PRO A 9 -1.84 9.30 12.70
C PRO A 9 -2.66 9.24 11.42
N GLY A 10 -3.74 8.48 11.44
CA GLY A 10 -4.64 8.34 10.29
C GLY A 10 -4.28 7.23 9.31
N LEU A 11 -3.10 6.63 9.43
CA LEU A 11 -2.68 5.49 8.60
C LEU A 11 -2.44 4.28 9.49
N THR A 12 -3.23 3.23 9.26
CA THR A 12 -3.09 1.98 10.03
C THR A 12 -2.83 0.82 9.08
N ARG A 13 -1.72 0.13 9.31
CA ARG A 13 -1.37 -1.05 8.54
C ARG A 13 -1.57 -2.28 9.41
N THR A 14 -2.37 -3.22 8.93
CA THR A 14 -2.61 -4.50 9.60
C THR A 14 -1.94 -5.61 8.80
N ASP A 15 -0.98 -6.30 9.38
CA ASP A 15 -0.32 -7.42 8.72
C ASP A 15 -1.26 -8.63 8.73
N LEU A 16 -1.48 -9.21 7.55
CA LEU A 16 -2.39 -10.34 7.39
C LEU A 16 -1.63 -11.64 7.24
N GLN A 17 -0.65 -11.69 6.34
CA GLN A 17 0.16 -12.88 6.15
C GLN A 17 1.46 -12.55 5.43
N ARG A 18 2.44 -13.42 5.60
CA ARG A 18 3.71 -13.35 4.91
C ARG A 18 4.22 -14.75 4.66
N HIS A 19 4.71 -14.99 3.44
CA HIS A 19 5.27 -16.29 3.06
C HIS A 19 6.45 -16.12 2.11
N ASP A 20 7.45 -16.96 2.26
CA ASP A 20 8.48 -17.08 1.24
C ASP A 20 7.86 -17.70 0.00
N LEU A 21 8.24 -17.18 -1.16
CA LEU A 21 7.79 -17.76 -2.43
C LEU A 21 8.70 -18.91 -2.84
N GLY A 22 8.23 -19.72 -3.79
CA GLY A 22 9.05 -20.78 -4.38
C GLY A 22 10.23 -20.25 -5.18
N ILE A 23 10.26 -18.95 -5.43
CA ILE A 23 11.39 -18.28 -6.11
C ILE A 23 12.34 -17.79 -5.02
N PRO A 24 13.62 -18.22 -5.04
CA PRO A 24 14.56 -17.79 -4.02
C PRO A 24 14.69 -16.27 -3.96
N GLY A 25 14.78 -15.72 -2.74
CA GLY A 25 14.98 -14.31 -2.51
C GLY A 25 13.72 -13.47 -2.57
N ARG A 26 12.55 -14.08 -2.75
CA ARG A 26 11.28 -13.35 -2.83
C ARG A 26 10.30 -13.83 -1.77
N ALA A 27 9.50 -12.89 -1.29
CA ALA A 27 8.44 -13.16 -0.31
C ALA A 27 7.18 -12.41 -0.72
N VAL A 28 6.01 -12.97 -0.37
CA VAL A 28 4.74 -12.26 -0.48
C VAL A 28 4.35 -11.74 0.89
N ILE A 29 3.91 -10.49 0.94
CA ILE A 29 3.40 -9.84 2.14
C ILE A 29 2.04 -9.30 1.81
N GLN A 30 1.07 -9.49 2.70
CA GLN A 30 -0.27 -8.97 2.49
C GLN A 30 -0.71 -8.18 3.71
N ASN A 31 -1.14 -6.95 3.46
CA ASN A 31 -1.59 -6.01 4.48
C ASN A 31 -2.96 -5.46 4.14
N ARG A 32 -3.73 -5.12 5.17
CA ARG A 32 -4.83 -4.19 5.03
C ARG A 32 -4.32 -2.82 5.47
N VAL A 33 -4.56 -1.79 4.66
CA VAL A 33 -4.18 -0.42 4.99
C VAL A 33 -5.44 0.42 5.09
N ASP A 34 -5.67 1.00 6.27
CA ASP A 34 -6.78 1.89 6.53
C ASP A 34 -6.29 3.32 6.49
N VAL A 35 -6.96 4.17 5.70
CA VAL A 35 -6.56 5.55 5.44
C VAL A 35 -7.68 6.47 5.90
N ALA A 36 -7.44 7.22 6.98
CA ALA A 36 -8.40 8.21 7.45
C ALA A 36 -8.43 9.42 6.50
N PRO A 37 -9.53 10.21 6.50
CA PRO A 37 -9.62 11.37 5.60
C PRO A 37 -8.50 12.40 5.81
N ASP A 38 -7.97 12.51 7.03
CA ASP A 38 -6.92 13.46 7.38
C ASP A 38 -5.53 12.82 7.42
N ALA A 39 -5.38 11.60 6.90
CA ALA A 39 -4.09 10.94 6.88
C ALA A 39 -3.08 11.75 6.04
N PRO A 40 -1.81 11.80 6.47
CA PRO A 40 -0.81 12.54 5.73
C PRO A 40 -0.51 11.89 4.38
N PHE A 41 -0.11 12.71 3.41
CA PHE A 41 0.26 12.27 2.08
C PHE A 41 1.76 11.98 2.07
N ILE A 42 2.13 10.69 2.12
CA ILE A 42 3.53 10.28 2.26
C ILE A 42 4.00 9.58 1.00
N ARG A 43 4.97 10.18 0.31
CA ARG A 43 5.61 9.56 -0.83
C ARG A 43 6.59 8.50 -0.34
N HIS A 44 6.48 7.30 -0.91
CA HIS A 44 7.29 6.16 -0.48
C HIS A 44 7.40 5.14 -1.60
N LYS A 45 8.25 4.13 -1.39
CA LYS A 45 8.42 3.03 -2.32
C LYS A 45 8.68 1.73 -1.57
N HIS A 46 8.51 0.62 -2.27
CA HIS A 46 8.73 -0.72 -1.75
C HIS A 46 9.72 -1.49 -2.64
N PRO A 47 10.43 -2.50 -2.10
CA PRO A 47 11.40 -3.29 -2.87
C PRO A 47 10.74 -4.43 -3.65
N GLY A 48 9.55 -4.19 -4.17
CA GLY A 48 8.80 -5.19 -4.91
C GLY A 48 7.52 -4.64 -5.48
N ASP A 49 6.86 -5.45 -6.29
CA ASP A 49 5.60 -5.07 -6.90
C ASP A 49 4.49 -5.04 -5.86
N GLU A 50 3.56 -4.09 -6.01
CA GLU A 50 2.40 -3.97 -5.13
C GLU A 50 1.13 -4.13 -5.94
N ILE A 51 0.25 -5.01 -5.47
CA ILE A 51 -1.06 -5.27 -6.07
C ILE A 51 -2.10 -4.79 -5.09
N ILE A 52 -2.94 -3.84 -5.51
CA ILE A 52 -3.91 -3.20 -4.64
C ILE A 52 -5.32 -3.58 -5.07
N TYR A 53 -6.16 -3.87 -4.06
CA TYR A 53 -7.60 -4.03 -4.21
C TYR A 53 -8.25 -3.10 -3.20
N VAL A 54 -9.03 -2.13 -3.67
CA VAL A 54 -9.71 -1.19 -2.77
C VAL A 54 -10.89 -1.88 -2.12
N LEU A 55 -10.92 -1.90 -0.79
CA LEU A 55 -11.94 -2.59 -0.01
C LEU A 55 -13.15 -1.71 0.27
N GLU A 56 -12.92 -0.44 0.62
CA GLU A 56 -14.00 0.50 0.90
C GLU A 56 -13.52 1.93 0.68
N GLY A 57 -14.49 2.81 0.43
CA GLY A 57 -14.23 4.22 0.23
C GLY A 57 -13.65 4.53 -1.14
N SER A 58 -13.03 5.70 -1.25
CA SER A 58 -12.37 6.17 -2.47
C SER A 58 -10.98 6.66 -2.12
N LEU A 59 -9.99 6.15 -2.85
CA LEU A 59 -8.59 6.48 -2.64
C LEU A 59 -8.00 7.05 -3.93
N GLU A 60 -7.25 8.14 -3.80
CA GLU A 60 -6.56 8.76 -4.92
C GLU A 60 -5.09 8.38 -4.84
N TYR A 61 -4.60 7.72 -5.89
CA TYR A 61 -3.23 7.25 -5.96
C TYR A 61 -2.40 8.13 -6.86
N HIS A 62 -1.23 8.51 -6.35
CA HIS A 62 -0.24 9.30 -7.09
C HIS A 62 0.98 8.42 -7.27
N VAL A 63 1.22 7.99 -8.50
CA VAL A 63 2.40 7.22 -8.88
C VAL A 63 3.26 8.12 -9.75
N ASP A 64 4.53 8.32 -9.38
CA ASP A 64 5.41 9.21 -10.13
C ASP A 64 5.43 8.83 -11.61
N GLY A 65 5.29 9.84 -12.47
CA GLY A 65 5.25 9.66 -13.91
C GLY A 65 3.88 9.35 -14.48
N GLN A 66 2.84 9.24 -13.62
CA GLN A 66 1.48 8.97 -14.07
C GLN A 66 0.52 10.02 -13.52
N PRO A 67 -0.61 10.29 -14.20
CA PRO A 67 -1.62 11.17 -13.65
C PRO A 67 -2.28 10.52 -12.43
N PRO A 68 -2.76 11.33 -11.47
CA PRO A 68 -3.49 10.80 -10.32
C PRO A 68 -4.71 9.99 -10.76
N ALA A 69 -4.97 8.90 -10.05
CA ALA A 69 -6.11 8.03 -10.34
C ALA A 69 -6.94 7.83 -9.07
N THR A 70 -8.25 8.03 -9.16
CA THR A 70 -9.17 7.77 -8.08
C THR A 70 -9.78 6.39 -8.26
N LEU A 71 -9.64 5.56 -7.23
CA LEU A 71 -10.14 4.19 -7.22
C LEU A 71 -11.20 4.05 -6.14
N ASN A 72 -12.28 3.35 -6.49
CA ASN A 72 -13.39 3.07 -5.58
C ASN A 72 -13.35 1.60 -5.16
N ALA A 73 -14.16 1.26 -4.16
CA ALA A 73 -14.26 -0.13 -3.68
C ALA A 73 -14.47 -1.09 -4.86
N GLY A 74 -13.66 -2.13 -4.93
CA GLY A 74 -13.67 -3.11 -6.02
C GLY A 74 -12.68 -2.84 -7.14
N ASP A 75 -12.09 -1.64 -7.19
CA ASP A 75 -11.08 -1.31 -8.20
C ASP A 75 -9.70 -1.83 -7.80
N VAL A 76 -8.85 -2.03 -8.79
CA VAL A 76 -7.52 -2.61 -8.60
C VAL A 76 -6.45 -1.71 -9.22
N LEU A 77 -5.22 -1.82 -8.70
CA LEU A 77 -4.07 -1.07 -9.20
C LEU A 77 -2.81 -1.91 -9.04
N PHE A 78 -1.91 -1.80 -10.00
CA PHE A 78 -0.59 -2.40 -9.92
C PHE A 78 0.45 -1.29 -9.84
N ILE A 79 1.34 -1.38 -8.85
CA ILE A 79 2.45 -0.43 -8.68
C ILE A 79 3.75 -1.23 -8.81
N PRO A 80 4.57 -0.93 -9.83
CA PRO A 80 5.84 -1.66 -10.02
C PRO A 80 6.82 -1.44 -8.86
N ALA A 81 7.72 -2.40 -8.70
CA ALA A 81 8.79 -2.31 -7.71
C ALA A 81 9.54 -0.97 -7.81
N GLU A 82 9.85 -0.37 -6.67
CA GLU A 82 10.60 0.87 -6.53
C GLU A 82 9.90 2.11 -7.09
N ALA A 83 8.68 2.00 -7.61
CA ALA A 83 7.94 3.18 -8.06
C ALA A 83 7.50 4.02 -6.86
N ILE A 84 7.83 5.30 -6.88
CA ILE A 84 7.47 6.22 -5.80
C ILE A 84 6.00 6.55 -5.93
N HIS A 85 5.27 6.39 -4.83
CA HIS A 85 3.82 6.62 -4.84
C HIS A 85 3.33 7.11 -3.50
N ALA A 86 2.09 7.61 -3.48
CA ALA A 86 1.39 8.04 -2.29
C ALA A 86 -0.10 7.87 -2.50
N VAL A 87 -0.84 7.73 -1.41
CA VAL A 87 -2.28 7.55 -1.44
C VAL A 87 -2.95 8.57 -0.54
N LYS A 88 -4.14 9.01 -0.95
CA LYS A 88 -4.91 10.01 -0.24
C LYS A 88 -6.36 9.57 -0.21
N ASN A 89 -6.99 9.67 0.96
CA ASN A 89 -8.41 9.39 1.10
C ASN A 89 -9.21 10.60 0.60
N VAL A 90 -10.05 10.38 -0.40
CA VAL A 90 -10.89 11.43 -0.98
C VAL A 90 -12.38 11.17 -0.76
N SER A 91 -12.72 10.20 0.08
CA SER A 91 -14.12 9.83 0.31
C SER A 91 -14.78 10.62 1.45
N GLY A 92 -14.01 11.26 2.31
CA GLY A 92 -14.55 11.95 3.48
C GLY A 92 -14.88 11.03 4.64
N GLU A 93 -14.74 9.72 4.47
CA GLU A 93 -14.98 8.70 5.48
C GLU A 93 -13.77 7.75 5.45
N SER A 94 -13.80 6.69 6.28
CA SER A 94 -12.74 5.68 6.23
C SER A 94 -12.66 5.04 4.87
N ALA A 95 -11.45 4.81 4.41
CA ALA A 95 -11.19 4.06 3.18
C ALA A 95 -10.11 3.04 3.47
N SER A 96 -10.12 1.94 2.74
CA SER A 96 -9.13 0.89 2.97
C SER A 96 -8.79 0.14 1.70
N GLU A 97 -7.57 -0.39 1.68
CA GLU A 97 -7.07 -1.22 0.60
C GLU A 97 -6.53 -2.53 1.13
N LEU A 98 -6.63 -3.58 0.32
CA LEU A 98 -5.88 -4.81 0.51
C LEU A 98 -4.64 -4.70 -0.38
N ALA A 99 -3.47 -4.69 0.23
CA ALA A 99 -2.21 -4.53 -0.48
C ALA A 99 -1.42 -5.83 -0.41
N THR A 100 -1.07 -6.36 -1.57
CA THR A 100 -0.27 -7.56 -1.71
C THR A 100 1.06 -7.18 -2.35
N TYR A 101 2.17 -7.50 -1.67
CA TYR A 101 3.50 -7.13 -2.12
C TYR A 101 4.29 -8.38 -2.44
N VAL A 102 5.01 -8.36 -3.57
CA VAL A 102 6.00 -9.39 -3.89
C VAL A 102 7.36 -8.70 -3.79
N VAL A 103 8.06 -8.95 -2.70
CA VAL A 103 9.24 -8.16 -2.33
C VAL A 103 10.52 -8.96 -2.39
N GLU A 104 11.62 -8.25 -2.56
CA GLU A 104 12.96 -8.81 -2.44
C GLU A 104 13.33 -8.88 -0.98
N LYS A 105 13.71 -10.09 -0.51
CA LYS A 105 14.11 -10.29 0.89
C LYS A 105 15.40 -9.55 1.17
N GLY A 106 15.56 -9.08 2.41
CA GLY A 106 16.78 -8.40 2.84
C GLY A 106 16.81 -6.90 2.57
N LYS A 107 15.79 -6.35 1.92
CA LYS A 107 15.68 -4.91 1.70
C LYS A 107 14.61 -4.30 2.61
N PRO A 108 14.75 -3.01 2.96
CA PRO A 108 13.71 -2.33 3.76
C PRO A 108 12.37 -2.39 3.04
N PHE A 109 11.33 -2.77 3.76
CA PHE A 109 9.99 -2.92 3.18
C PHE A 109 9.43 -1.61 2.66
N LEU A 110 9.71 -0.51 3.36
CA LEU A 110 9.17 0.80 3.01
C LEU A 110 10.26 1.85 3.15
N VAL A 111 10.42 2.66 2.11
CA VAL A 111 11.37 3.78 2.11
C VAL A 111 10.61 5.06 1.82
N VAL A 112 10.64 5.99 2.76
CA VAL A 112 10.01 7.30 2.60
C VAL A 112 10.89 8.16 1.70
N VAL A 113 10.27 8.85 0.74
CA VAL A 113 10.95 9.72 -0.23
C VAL A 113 10.47 11.15 -0.02
N GLU A 114 11.41 12.05 0.18
CA GLU A 114 11.08 13.46 0.34
C GLU A 114 10.99 14.20 -0.98
#